data_d4b8ac916ca9bc2507acc65db5de44de
#
_entry.id   d4b8ac916ca9bc2507acc65db5de44de
#
_cell.length_a   1.000
_cell.length_b   1.000
_cell.length_c   1.000
_cell.angle_alpha   90.00
_cell.angle_beta   90.00
_cell.angle_gamma   90.00
#
_symmetry.space_group_name_H-M   'P 1'
#
loop_
_entity.id
_entity.type
_entity.pdbx_description
1 polymer ?
#
loop_
_entity_poly.entity_id
_entity_poly.type
_entity_poly.pdbx_seq_one_letter_code
_entity_poly.pdbx_strand_id
1 'polypeptide(L)'
;MQEERYLNKIEKFLKEEEFINSHGITDDITERALLYAIQISIEVAIDIAAMKVKDMGLKVEDDTTNIEKLITEGAISKNDGEFLRQMNGVRNSIVHRYGILDMKIVNEAKSRIGELEEIILKIVEY
;
A
#
# COMPACT_ATOMS: atom_id res chain seq x y z
N MET A 1 -1.24 20.16 10.34
CA MET A 1 -1.57 19.25 11.45
C MET A 1 -1.39 17.81 11.01
N GLN A 2 -1.04 16.93 11.95
CA GLN A 2 -0.75 15.52 11.63
C GLN A 2 -1.93 14.81 10.97
N GLU A 3 -3.14 15.02 11.50
CA GLU A 3 -4.35 14.42 10.94
C GLU A 3 -4.58 14.80 9.49
N GLU A 4 -4.31 16.05 9.13
CA GLU A 4 -4.46 16.52 7.76
C GLU A 4 -3.52 15.80 6.80
N ARG A 5 -2.29 15.53 7.24
CA ARG A 5 -1.32 14.78 6.42
C ARG A 5 -1.82 13.37 6.12
N TYR A 6 -2.37 12.69 7.12
CA TYR A 6 -2.96 11.36 6.94
C TYR A 6 -4.17 11.41 6.01
N LEU A 7 -5.04 12.39 6.20
CA LEU A 7 -6.22 12.56 5.36
C LEU A 7 -5.85 12.76 3.90
N ASN A 8 -4.84 13.57 3.62
CA ASN A 8 -4.38 13.78 2.24
C ASN A 8 -3.91 12.48 1.61
N LYS A 9 -3.19 11.64 2.37
CA LYS A 9 -2.75 10.32 1.89
C LYS A 9 -3.92 9.38 1.67
N ILE A 10 -4.88 9.37 2.59
CA ILE A 10 -6.08 8.52 2.48
C ILE A 10 -6.89 8.93 1.25
N GLU A 11 -7.09 10.21 1.01
CA GLU A 11 -7.81 10.69 -0.17
C GLU A 11 -7.14 10.23 -1.46
N LYS A 12 -5.82 10.30 -1.52
CA LYS A 12 -5.06 9.80 -2.66
C LYS A 12 -5.28 8.30 -2.86
N PHE A 13 -5.25 7.52 -1.78
CA PHE A 13 -5.52 6.08 -1.83
C PHE A 13 -6.93 5.81 -2.35
N LEU A 14 -7.94 6.48 -1.81
CA LEU A 14 -9.34 6.25 -2.18
C LEU A 14 -9.59 6.55 -3.65
N LYS A 15 -8.94 7.57 -4.18
CA LYS A 15 -9.04 7.90 -5.61
C LYS A 15 -8.50 6.76 -6.49
N GLU A 16 -7.35 6.20 -6.13
CA GLU A 16 -6.78 5.09 -6.88
C GLU A 16 -7.60 3.82 -6.71
N GLU A 17 -8.10 3.55 -5.50
CA GLU A 17 -8.96 2.40 -5.24
C GLU A 17 -10.25 2.46 -6.08
N GLU A 18 -10.87 3.63 -6.18
CA GLU A 18 -12.05 3.81 -7.02
C GLU A 18 -11.75 3.48 -8.48
N PHE A 19 -10.61 3.97 -8.98
CA PHE A 19 -10.18 3.66 -10.34
C PHE A 19 -9.97 2.15 -10.53
N ILE A 20 -9.28 1.51 -9.59
CA ILE A 20 -8.99 0.07 -9.63
C ILE A 20 -10.28 -0.74 -9.68
N ASN A 21 -11.26 -0.38 -8.84
CA ASN A 21 -12.51 -1.13 -8.71
C ASN A 21 -13.46 -0.92 -9.90
N SER A 22 -13.30 0.17 -10.63
CA SER A 22 -14.21 0.53 -11.74
C SER A 22 -13.67 0.20 -13.13
N HIS A 23 -12.44 -0.28 -13.23
CA HIS A 23 -11.80 -0.56 -14.53
C HIS A 23 -11.24 -1.97 -14.58
N GLY A 24 -11.41 -2.60 -15.74
CA GLY A 24 -10.73 -3.88 -16.06
C GLY A 24 -9.61 -3.64 -17.06
N ILE A 25 -8.83 -4.68 -17.31
CA ILE A 25 -7.80 -4.65 -18.34
C ILE A 25 -8.46 -5.04 -19.65
N THR A 26 -8.63 -4.06 -20.53
CA THR A 26 -9.26 -4.26 -21.85
C THR A 26 -8.28 -4.01 -22.99
N ASP A 27 -7.19 -3.28 -22.71
CA ASP A 27 -6.15 -2.98 -23.68
C ASP A 27 -4.87 -2.58 -22.94
N ASP A 28 -3.84 -2.24 -23.69
CA ASP A 28 -2.53 -1.87 -23.15
C ASP A 28 -2.59 -0.60 -22.30
N ILE A 29 -3.46 0.33 -22.67
CA ILE A 29 -3.61 1.60 -21.94
C ILE A 29 -4.21 1.36 -20.56
N THR A 30 -5.30 0.57 -20.48
CA THR A 30 -5.93 0.25 -19.21
C THR A 30 -5.02 -0.60 -18.33
N GLU A 31 -4.24 -1.50 -18.91
CA GLU A 31 -3.25 -2.26 -18.16
C GLU A 31 -2.24 -1.34 -17.48
N ARG A 32 -1.66 -0.41 -18.22
CA ARG A 32 -0.68 0.55 -17.67
C ARG A 32 -1.30 1.42 -16.58
N ALA A 33 -2.52 1.89 -16.82
CA ALA A 33 -3.22 2.72 -15.85
C ALA A 33 -3.51 1.97 -14.56
N LEU A 34 -3.93 0.71 -14.65
CA LEU A 34 -4.20 -0.13 -13.48
C LEU A 34 -2.91 -0.47 -12.72
N LEU A 35 -1.83 -0.81 -13.42
CA LEU A 35 -0.55 -1.05 -12.77
C LEU A 35 -0.08 0.19 -12.00
N TYR A 36 -0.22 1.36 -12.59
CA TYR A 36 0.13 2.61 -11.91
C TYR A 36 -0.74 2.84 -10.68
N ALA A 37 -2.05 2.64 -10.79
CA ALA A 37 -2.98 2.82 -9.68
C ALA A 37 -2.67 1.88 -8.51
N ILE A 38 -2.37 0.62 -8.81
CA ILE A 38 -1.98 -0.37 -7.79
C ILE A 38 -0.67 0.06 -7.12
N GLN A 39 0.32 0.46 -7.91
CA GLN A 39 1.60 0.95 -7.41
C GLN A 39 1.41 2.11 -6.43
N ILE A 40 0.63 3.12 -6.82
CA ILE A 40 0.42 4.31 -5.98
C ILE A 40 -0.34 3.94 -4.70
N SER A 41 -1.33 3.06 -4.79
CA SER A 41 -2.08 2.60 -3.61
C SER A 41 -1.16 1.98 -2.57
N ILE A 42 -0.23 1.13 -3.02
CA ILE A 42 0.72 0.48 -2.12
C ILE A 42 1.70 1.51 -1.56
N GLU A 43 2.21 2.42 -2.39
CA GLU A 43 3.12 3.47 -1.94
C GLU A 43 2.49 4.35 -0.87
N VAL A 44 1.21 4.66 -0.98
CA VAL A 44 0.49 5.42 0.05
C VAL A 44 0.49 4.65 1.38
N ALA A 45 0.20 3.36 1.35
CA ALA A 45 0.19 2.54 2.56
C ALA A 45 1.58 2.51 3.24
N ILE A 46 2.63 2.36 2.44
CA ILE A 46 4.00 2.34 2.94
C ILE A 46 4.41 3.70 3.50
N ASP A 47 4.01 4.79 2.85
CA ASP A 47 4.26 6.14 3.34
C ASP A 47 3.56 6.38 4.69
N ILE A 48 2.32 5.93 4.82
CA ILE A 48 1.56 6.06 6.08
C ILE A 48 2.23 5.26 7.19
N ALA A 49 2.75 4.06 6.88
CA ALA A 49 3.48 3.28 7.86
C ALA A 49 4.71 4.04 8.37
N ALA A 50 5.49 4.64 7.49
CA ALA A 50 6.66 5.44 7.86
C ALA A 50 6.26 6.68 8.67
N MET A 51 5.19 7.36 8.28
CA MET A 51 4.68 8.53 9.01
C MET A 51 4.28 8.17 10.43
N LYS A 52 3.61 7.04 10.63
CA LYS A 52 3.19 6.59 11.95
C LYS A 52 4.39 6.23 12.83
N VAL A 53 5.39 5.54 12.27
CA VAL A 53 6.63 5.24 12.99
C VAL A 53 7.26 6.52 13.54
N LYS A 54 7.34 7.55 12.70
CA LYS A 54 7.86 8.85 13.11
C LYS A 54 7.01 9.49 14.20
N ASP A 55 5.69 9.46 14.05
CA ASP A 55 4.76 10.06 14.99
C ASP A 55 4.77 9.34 16.35
N MET A 56 5.16 8.07 16.39
CA MET A 56 5.36 7.32 17.63
C MET A 56 6.72 7.60 18.29
N GLY A 57 7.50 8.50 17.72
CA GLY A 57 8.81 8.85 18.26
C GLY A 57 9.91 7.83 17.95
N LEU A 58 9.68 6.94 17.00
CA LEU A 58 10.64 5.92 16.61
C LEU A 58 11.40 6.37 15.37
N LYS A 59 12.57 5.77 15.17
CA LYS A 59 13.39 6.04 13.99
C LYS A 59 12.75 5.42 12.75
N VAL A 60 12.60 6.21 11.69
CA VAL A 60 12.15 5.74 10.39
C VAL A 60 13.35 5.09 9.68
N GLU A 61 13.16 3.89 9.18
CA GLU A 61 14.21 3.14 8.50
C GLU A 61 13.67 2.63 7.16
N ASP A 62 14.05 1.44 6.72
CA ASP A 62 13.51 0.87 5.49
C ASP A 62 12.07 0.39 5.67
N ASP A 63 11.40 0.08 4.57
CA ASP A 63 9.99 -0.29 4.58
C ASP A 63 9.72 -1.51 5.45
N THR A 64 10.54 -2.54 5.33
CA THR A 64 10.40 -3.78 6.10
C THR A 64 10.55 -3.53 7.60
N THR A 65 11.56 -2.75 7.98
CA THR A 65 11.81 -2.41 9.38
C THR A 65 10.70 -1.56 9.95
N ASN A 66 10.18 -0.59 9.20
CA ASN A 66 9.06 0.24 9.64
C ASN A 66 7.82 -0.63 9.91
N ILE A 67 7.51 -1.59 9.04
CA ILE A 67 6.40 -2.52 9.24
C ILE A 67 6.61 -3.33 10.52
N GLU A 68 7.83 -3.84 10.75
CA GLU A 68 8.16 -4.58 11.97
C GLU A 68 7.92 -3.74 13.22
N LYS A 69 8.28 -2.47 13.19
CA LYS A 69 8.05 -1.56 14.31
C LYS A 69 6.57 -1.39 14.62
N LEU A 70 5.74 -1.29 13.59
CA LEU A 70 4.28 -1.19 13.77
C LEU A 70 3.71 -2.48 14.39
N ILE A 71 4.21 -3.63 14.00
CA ILE A 71 3.81 -4.91 14.59
C ILE A 71 4.22 -4.96 16.06
N THR A 72 5.47 -4.65 16.35
CA THR A 72 6.01 -4.69 17.71
C THR A 72 5.26 -3.75 18.65
N GLU A 73 4.89 -2.57 18.17
CA GLU A 73 4.14 -1.59 18.96
C GLU A 73 2.65 -1.92 19.09
N GLY A 74 2.16 -2.88 18.32
CA GLY A 74 0.77 -3.29 18.38
C GLY A 74 -0.18 -2.49 17.49
N ALA A 75 0.35 -1.65 16.60
CA ALA A 75 -0.49 -0.87 15.68
C ALA A 75 -1.19 -1.75 14.65
N ILE A 76 -0.53 -2.80 14.22
CA ILE A 76 -1.07 -3.80 13.30
C ILE A 76 -0.70 -5.19 13.76
N SER A 77 -1.44 -6.20 13.29
CA SER A 77 -1.15 -7.59 13.61
C SER A 77 0.03 -8.10 12.77
N LYS A 78 0.56 -9.25 13.16
CA LYS A 78 1.58 -9.93 12.38
C LYS A 78 1.09 -10.26 10.98
N ASN A 79 -0.17 -10.71 10.85
CA ASN A 79 -0.77 -11.01 9.56
C ASN A 79 -0.91 -9.77 8.68
N ASP A 80 -1.31 -8.63 9.27
CA ASP A 80 -1.38 -7.36 8.57
C ASP A 80 0.00 -6.96 8.03
N GLY A 81 1.02 -7.09 8.85
CA GLY A 81 2.39 -6.77 8.45
C GLY A 81 2.89 -7.66 7.32
N GLU A 82 2.58 -8.95 7.38
CA GLU A 82 2.94 -9.89 6.32
C GLU A 82 2.28 -9.51 5.00
N PHE A 83 0.99 -9.14 5.05
CA PHE A 83 0.27 -8.66 3.88
C PHE A 83 0.90 -7.40 3.30
N LEU A 84 1.27 -6.42 4.14
CA LEU A 84 1.94 -5.20 3.68
C LEU A 84 3.26 -5.52 2.98
N ARG A 85 4.03 -6.47 3.50
CA ARG A 85 5.28 -6.90 2.87
C ARG A 85 5.03 -7.51 1.50
N GLN A 86 4.02 -8.36 1.39
CA GLN A 86 3.63 -8.96 0.11
C GLN A 86 3.23 -7.89 -0.90
N MET A 87 2.41 -6.94 -0.47
CA MET A 87 2.00 -5.83 -1.34
C MET A 87 3.19 -4.98 -1.77
N ASN A 88 4.11 -4.70 -0.86
CA ASN A 88 5.32 -3.95 -1.20
C ASN A 88 6.19 -4.71 -2.22
N GLY A 89 6.22 -6.03 -2.14
CA GLY A 89 6.86 -6.88 -3.14
C GLY A 89 6.21 -6.73 -4.52
N VAL A 90 4.88 -6.68 -4.57
CA VAL A 90 4.14 -6.43 -5.81
C VAL A 90 4.51 -5.05 -6.38
N ARG A 91 4.52 -4.03 -5.54
CA ARG A 91 4.90 -2.67 -5.95
C ARG A 91 6.32 -2.65 -6.53
N ASN A 92 7.27 -3.31 -5.89
CA ASN A 92 8.64 -3.39 -6.37
C ASN A 92 8.71 -4.08 -7.74
N SER A 93 7.94 -5.14 -7.94
CA SER A 93 7.87 -5.84 -9.22
C SER A 93 7.32 -4.94 -10.33
N ILE A 94 6.31 -4.15 -10.02
CA ILE A 94 5.73 -3.20 -10.99
C ILE A 94 6.75 -2.12 -11.37
N VAL A 95 7.39 -1.52 -10.37
CA VAL A 95 8.33 -0.41 -10.57
C VAL A 95 9.57 -0.87 -11.33
N HIS A 96 10.14 -1.98 -10.93
CA HIS A 96 11.42 -2.42 -11.50
C HIS A 96 11.26 -3.20 -12.80
N ARG A 97 10.22 -4.02 -12.93
CA ARG A 97 9.90 -4.77 -14.16
C ARG A 97 11.12 -5.46 -14.77
N TYR A 98 11.88 -6.16 -13.92
CA TYR A 98 13.09 -6.85 -14.36
C TYR A 98 12.83 -8.02 -15.30
N GLY A 99 11.58 -8.33 -15.59
CA GLY A 99 11.16 -9.39 -16.48
C GLY A 99 9.69 -9.21 -16.81
N ILE A 100 9.04 -10.32 -17.19
CA ILE A 100 7.61 -10.31 -17.45
C ILE A 100 6.88 -10.30 -16.10
N LEU A 101 5.98 -9.33 -15.91
CA LEU A 101 5.15 -9.27 -14.71
C LEU A 101 4.24 -10.50 -14.65
N ASP A 102 4.16 -11.12 -13.47
CA ASP A 102 3.20 -12.19 -13.24
C ASP A 102 1.83 -11.56 -12.98
N MET A 103 0.99 -11.58 -14.00
CA MET A 103 -0.34 -10.97 -13.93
C MET A 103 -1.27 -11.67 -12.93
N LYS A 104 -1.00 -12.91 -12.56
CA LYS A 104 -1.75 -13.57 -11.48
C LYS A 104 -1.52 -12.86 -10.15
N ILE A 105 -0.27 -12.52 -9.87
CA ILE A 105 0.10 -11.80 -8.64
C ILE A 105 -0.52 -10.40 -8.65
N VAL A 106 -0.48 -9.71 -9.78
CA VAL A 106 -1.07 -8.37 -9.93
C VAL A 106 -2.58 -8.44 -9.74
N ASN A 107 -3.25 -9.41 -10.34
CA ASN A 107 -4.70 -9.56 -10.20
C ASN A 107 -5.11 -9.93 -8.78
N GLU A 108 -4.31 -10.73 -8.10
CA GLU A 108 -4.54 -11.05 -6.68
C GLU A 108 -4.42 -9.80 -5.82
N ALA A 109 -3.39 -8.99 -6.04
CA ALA A 109 -3.22 -7.71 -5.34
C ALA A 109 -4.41 -6.79 -5.59
N LYS A 110 -4.86 -6.70 -6.84
CA LYS A 110 -6.04 -5.92 -7.21
C LYS A 110 -7.26 -6.36 -6.43
N SER A 111 -7.49 -7.66 -6.31
CA SER A 111 -8.66 -8.21 -5.60
C SER A 111 -8.61 -7.96 -4.10
N ARG A 112 -7.45 -7.67 -3.55
CA ARG A 112 -7.24 -7.48 -2.12
C ARG A 112 -6.99 -6.02 -1.73
N ILE A 113 -7.26 -5.09 -2.63
CA ILE A 113 -7.00 -3.67 -2.34
C ILE A 113 -7.82 -3.15 -1.16
N GLY A 114 -9.00 -3.70 -0.91
CA GLY A 114 -9.83 -3.38 0.23
C GLY A 114 -9.20 -3.75 1.57
N GLU A 115 -8.42 -4.84 1.61
CA GLU A 115 -7.68 -5.23 2.81
C GLU A 115 -6.58 -4.20 3.11
N LEU A 116 -5.97 -3.65 2.07
CA LEU A 116 -4.97 -2.60 2.22
C LEU A 116 -5.59 -1.34 2.83
N GLU A 117 -6.80 -0.98 2.40
CA GLU A 117 -7.55 0.12 2.99
C GLU A 117 -7.77 -0.08 4.49
N GLU A 118 -8.20 -1.26 4.89
CA GLU A 118 -8.43 -1.59 6.30
C GLU A 118 -7.17 -1.42 7.13
N ILE A 119 -6.03 -1.86 6.61
CA ILE A 119 -4.75 -1.75 7.32
C ILE A 119 -4.32 -0.29 7.43
N ILE A 120 -4.49 0.50 6.36
CA ILE A 120 -4.22 1.94 6.40
C ILE A 120 -5.00 2.60 7.52
N LEU A 121 -6.30 2.30 7.64
CA LEU A 121 -7.15 2.87 8.67
C LEU A 121 -6.72 2.44 10.07
N LYS A 122 -6.33 1.18 10.26
CA LYS A 122 -5.80 0.70 11.54
C LYS A 122 -4.55 1.49 11.95
N ILE A 123 -3.64 1.72 11.02
CA ILE A 123 -2.41 2.46 11.30
C ILE A 123 -2.75 3.90 11.70
N VAL A 124 -3.59 4.56 10.93
CA VAL A 124 -3.94 5.97 11.16
C VAL A 124 -4.65 6.15 12.50
N GLU A 125 -5.53 5.22 12.86
CA GLU A 125 -6.32 5.29 14.09
C GLU A 125 -5.54 4.88 15.34
N TYR A 126 -4.41 4.26 15.19
CA TYR A 126 -3.58 3.87 16.32
C TYR A 126 -2.95 5.10 16.96
#